data_b0223679ef78b444484a3bcdf3bb44e4
#
_entry.id   b0223679ef78b444484a3bcdf3bb44e4
#
_cell.length_a   1.000
_cell.length_b   1.000
_cell.length_c   1.000
_cell.angle_alpha   90.00
_cell.angle_beta   90.00
_cell.angle_gamma   90.00
#
_symmetry.space_group_name_H-M   'P 1'
#
loop_
_entity.id
_entity.type
_entity.pdbx_description
1 polymer ?
#
loop_
_entity_poly.entity_id
_entity_poly.type
_entity_poly.pdbx_seq_one_letter_code
_entity_poly.pdbx_strand_id
1 'polypeptide(L)'
;MASLARYGRAVSYGNAGDAEPWSAGFADLAPKAPSVSAFSILGPAAADPQGLRDLTEAAFGLAATDGVRLPITAEFPLEQAAEAHRLVESRRSTGKLLLRVNGH
;
A
#
# COMPACT_ATOMS: atom_id res chain seq x y z
N MET A 1 2.77 -16.60 -8.02
CA MET A 1 3.80 -16.56 -9.09
C MET A 1 3.28 -16.87 -10.47
N ALA A 2 2.13 -17.53 -10.58
CA ALA A 2 1.59 -17.90 -11.89
C ALA A 2 1.32 -16.70 -12.80
N SER A 3 0.99 -15.56 -12.23
CA SER A 3 0.68 -14.35 -13.01
C SER A 3 1.91 -13.57 -13.47
N LEU A 4 3.10 -13.93 -12.99
CA LEU A 4 4.33 -13.23 -13.40
C LEU A 4 4.84 -13.75 -14.74
N ALA A 5 5.30 -12.82 -15.56
CA ALA A 5 6.04 -13.16 -16.77
C ALA A 5 7.43 -13.68 -16.41
N ARG A 6 8.07 -14.37 -17.36
CA ARG A 6 9.48 -14.78 -17.21
C ARG A 6 10.31 -13.51 -16.96
N TYR A 7 11.21 -13.57 -15.97
CA TYR A 7 12.05 -12.46 -15.52
C TYR A 7 11.25 -11.27 -14.98
N GLY A 8 9.97 -11.49 -14.65
CA GLY A 8 9.14 -10.44 -14.05
C GLY A 8 9.61 -10.05 -12.66
N ARG A 9 9.05 -8.96 -12.14
CA ARG A 9 9.35 -8.50 -10.78
C ARG A 9 8.10 -8.47 -9.93
N ALA A 10 8.24 -8.91 -8.68
CA ALA A 10 7.20 -8.81 -7.68
C ALA A 10 7.75 -8.08 -6.47
N VAL A 11 6.96 -7.15 -5.96
CA VAL A 11 7.30 -6.44 -4.72
C VAL A 11 6.20 -6.75 -3.72
N SER A 12 6.58 -7.31 -2.59
CA SER A 12 5.66 -7.59 -1.50
C SER A 12 5.72 -6.44 -0.50
N TYR A 13 4.59 -5.87 -0.16
CA TYR A 13 4.52 -4.79 0.81
C TYR A 13 3.23 -4.87 1.59
N GLY A 14 3.27 -4.33 2.80
CA GLY A 14 2.09 -4.27 3.65
C GLY A 14 1.71 -5.63 4.23
N ASN A 15 1.47 -5.67 5.51
CA ASN A 15 0.96 -6.85 6.19
C ASN A 15 0.23 -6.37 7.46
N ALA A 16 -0.78 -5.54 7.24
CA ALA A 16 -1.51 -4.91 8.33
C ALA A 16 -2.52 -5.85 9.00
N GLY A 17 -2.84 -6.97 8.34
CA GLY A 17 -3.73 -7.97 8.94
C GLY A 17 -2.94 -9.03 9.68
N ASP A 18 -3.64 -10.01 10.23
CA ASP A 18 -3.04 -11.11 10.97
C ASP A 18 -2.64 -12.29 10.09
N ALA A 19 -2.61 -12.08 8.78
CA ALA A 19 -2.24 -13.14 7.84
C ALA A 19 -0.75 -13.45 7.91
N GLU A 20 -0.40 -14.71 7.62
CA GLU A 20 1.00 -15.11 7.52
C GLU A 20 1.69 -14.29 6.42
N PRO A 21 2.94 -13.87 6.65
CA PRO A 21 3.70 -13.20 5.60
C PRO A 21 3.85 -14.10 4.37
N TRP A 22 3.81 -13.46 3.21
CA TRP A 22 4.02 -14.18 1.96
C TRP A 22 5.43 -14.76 1.90
N SER A 23 5.55 -15.97 1.36
CA SER A 23 6.85 -16.61 1.18
C SER A 23 6.87 -17.39 -0.13
N ALA A 24 8.08 -17.60 -0.66
CA ALA A 24 8.30 -18.41 -1.85
C ALA A 24 9.64 -19.10 -1.76
N GLY A 25 9.69 -20.35 -2.20
CA GLY A 25 10.91 -21.12 -2.24
C GLY A 25 11.51 -21.20 -3.63
N PHE A 26 12.64 -21.88 -3.73
CA PHE A 26 13.35 -22.05 -5.00
C PHE A 26 12.44 -22.66 -6.09
N ALA A 27 11.66 -23.68 -5.73
CA ALA A 27 10.80 -24.34 -6.70
C ALA A 27 9.72 -23.42 -7.27
N ASP A 28 9.28 -22.43 -6.50
CA ASP A 28 8.29 -21.44 -6.96
C ASP A 28 8.90 -20.43 -7.92
N LEU A 29 10.18 -20.14 -7.75
CA LEU A 29 10.86 -19.07 -8.49
C LEU A 29 11.59 -19.56 -9.72
N ALA A 30 12.19 -20.74 -9.66
CA ALA A 30 13.08 -21.23 -10.71
C ALA A 30 12.44 -21.25 -12.11
N PRO A 31 11.16 -21.67 -12.29
CA PRO A 31 10.60 -21.81 -13.65
C PRO A 31 10.58 -20.54 -14.47
N LYS A 32 10.40 -19.38 -13.83
CA LYS A 32 10.30 -18.09 -14.54
C LYS A 32 11.41 -17.11 -14.18
N ALA A 33 12.28 -17.50 -13.27
CA ALA A 33 13.40 -16.67 -12.81
C ALA A 33 13.00 -15.21 -12.49
N PRO A 34 11.95 -14.98 -11.70
CA PRO A 34 11.55 -13.63 -11.35
C PRO A 34 12.47 -13.03 -10.30
N SER A 35 12.42 -11.71 -10.17
CA SER A 35 13.00 -11.01 -9.03
C SER A 35 11.90 -10.73 -8.03
N VAL A 36 12.13 -11.06 -6.76
CA VAL A 36 11.17 -10.81 -5.69
C VAL A 36 11.85 -9.97 -4.63
N SER A 37 11.20 -8.91 -4.23
CA SER A 37 11.69 -8.05 -3.17
C SER A 37 10.57 -7.72 -2.17
N ALA A 38 10.98 -7.28 -1.00
CA ALA A 38 10.04 -6.82 0.00
C ALA A 38 10.31 -5.35 0.31
N PHE A 39 9.25 -4.62 0.61
CA PHE A 39 9.36 -3.23 1.01
C PHE A 39 8.58 -3.00 2.29
N SER A 40 9.19 -2.32 3.23
CA SER A 40 8.52 -1.84 4.44
C SER A 40 8.95 -0.40 4.67
N ILE A 41 8.00 0.45 4.95
CA ILE A 41 8.32 1.87 5.22
C ILE A 41 9.07 2.03 6.53
N LEU A 42 8.95 1.06 7.43
CA LEU A 42 9.57 1.16 8.76
C LEU A 42 11.09 1.09 8.70
N GLY A 43 11.64 0.25 7.83
CA GLY A 43 13.08 0.15 7.67
C GLY A 43 13.70 1.45 7.14
N PRO A 44 13.29 1.93 5.98
CA PRO A 44 13.77 3.22 5.46
C PRO A 44 13.53 4.40 6.39
N ALA A 45 12.42 4.44 7.12
CA ALA A 45 12.16 5.52 8.06
C ALA A 45 13.20 5.58 9.17
N ALA A 46 13.69 4.44 9.63
CA ALA A 46 14.70 4.36 10.68
C ALA A 46 16.12 4.55 10.13
N ALA A 47 16.43 3.94 8.99
CA ALA A 47 17.81 3.86 8.48
C ALA A 47 18.14 4.95 7.47
N ASP A 48 17.17 5.45 6.72
CA ASP A 48 17.41 6.42 5.65
C ASP A 48 16.21 7.37 5.51
N PRO A 49 15.99 8.24 6.51
CA PRO A 49 14.82 9.13 6.47
C PRO A 49 14.84 10.10 5.28
N GLN A 50 16.01 10.53 4.81
CA GLN A 50 16.08 11.41 3.64
C GLN A 50 15.66 10.67 2.36
N GLY A 51 16.13 9.44 2.19
CA GLY A 51 15.71 8.61 1.05
C GLY A 51 14.21 8.37 1.05
N LEU A 52 13.62 8.12 2.22
CA LEU A 52 12.18 7.96 2.33
C LEU A 52 11.44 9.25 1.96
N ARG A 53 11.95 10.40 2.40
CA ARG A 53 11.37 11.70 2.02
C ARG A 53 11.39 11.90 0.52
N ASP A 54 12.52 11.62 -0.12
CA ASP A 54 12.67 11.78 -1.55
C ASP A 54 11.71 10.87 -2.31
N LEU A 55 11.56 9.64 -1.86
CA LEU A 55 10.63 8.69 -2.45
C LEU A 55 9.17 9.15 -2.29
N THR A 56 8.84 9.68 -1.11
CA THR A 56 7.50 10.20 -0.84
C THR A 56 7.17 11.39 -1.74
N GLU A 57 8.11 12.30 -1.88
CA GLU A 57 7.94 13.46 -2.78
C GLU A 57 7.74 13.02 -4.22
N ALA A 58 8.51 12.03 -4.67
CA ALA A 58 8.35 11.48 -6.01
C ALA A 58 6.97 10.85 -6.21
N ALA A 59 6.50 10.08 -5.21
CA ALA A 59 5.18 9.45 -5.26
C ALA A 59 4.06 10.49 -5.30
N PHE A 60 4.15 11.52 -4.48
CA PHE A 60 3.15 12.59 -4.48
C PHE A 60 3.18 13.38 -5.79
N GLY A 61 4.37 13.58 -6.37
CA GLY A 61 4.51 14.21 -7.68
C GLY A 61 3.79 13.43 -8.77
N LEU A 62 3.94 12.10 -8.79
CA LEU A 62 3.24 11.26 -9.74
C LEU A 62 1.73 11.33 -9.53
N ALA A 63 1.28 11.30 -8.28
CA ALA A 63 -0.15 11.39 -7.99
C ALA A 63 -0.74 12.72 -8.47
N ALA A 64 0.03 13.80 -8.38
CA ALA A 64 -0.43 15.13 -8.76
C ALA A 64 -0.44 15.35 -10.28
N THR A 65 0.49 14.73 -11.02
CA THR A 65 0.72 15.09 -12.43
C THR A 65 0.33 14.01 -13.43
N ASP A 66 0.36 12.74 -13.05
CA ASP A 66 0.21 11.63 -14.00
C ASP A 66 -1.18 10.99 -13.98
N GLY A 67 -2.16 11.68 -13.42
CA GLY A 67 -3.54 11.18 -13.45
C GLY A 67 -3.80 10.00 -12.52
N VAL A 68 -2.91 9.73 -11.59
CA VAL A 68 -3.16 8.72 -10.56
C VAL A 68 -4.35 9.19 -9.73
N ARG A 69 -5.38 8.37 -9.66
CA ARG A 69 -6.58 8.71 -8.92
C ARG A 69 -6.62 7.96 -7.59
N LEU A 70 -6.94 8.70 -6.54
CA LEU A 70 -7.20 8.13 -5.23
C LEU A 70 -8.70 8.34 -4.95
N PRO A 71 -9.55 7.42 -5.43
CA PRO A 71 -10.99 7.66 -5.32
C PRO A 71 -11.42 7.72 -3.86
N ILE A 72 -12.17 8.78 -3.53
CA ILE A 72 -12.76 8.96 -2.21
C ILE A 72 -14.14 8.33 -2.27
N THR A 73 -14.35 7.25 -1.52
CA THR A 73 -15.58 6.46 -1.60
C THR A 73 -16.55 6.75 -0.46
N ALA A 74 -16.09 7.35 0.62
CA ALA A 74 -16.95 7.77 1.72
C ALA A 74 -16.28 8.86 2.52
N GLU A 75 -17.10 9.73 3.11
CA GLU A 75 -16.64 10.83 3.93
C GLU A 75 -17.52 10.88 5.17
N PHE A 76 -16.90 11.02 6.33
CA PHE A 76 -17.59 11.02 7.61
C PHE A 76 -17.22 12.28 8.39
N PRO A 77 -18.15 12.87 9.15
CA PRO A 77 -17.76 13.88 10.13
C PRO A 77 -16.81 13.27 11.16
N LEU A 78 -15.94 14.08 11.74
CA LEU A 78 -14.94 13.59 12.69
C LEU A 78 -15.58 12.84 13.87
N GLU A 79 -16.73 13.28 14.35
CA GLU A 79 -17.43 12.62 15.46
C GLU A 79 -17.94 11.22 15.10
N GLN A 80 -17.94 10.87 13.82
CA GLN A 80 -18.30 9.52 13.35
C GLN A 80 -17.08 8.68 13.00
N ALA A 81 -15.93 9.00 13.57
CA ALA A 81 -14.70 8.24 13.30
C ALA A 81 -14.87 6.74 13.59
N ALA A 82 -15.65 6.36 14.60
CA ALA A 82 -15.89 4.96 14.92
C ALA A 82 -16.60 4.23 13.77
N GLU A 83 -17.53 4.88 13.09
CA GLU A 83 -18.19 4.30 11.92
C GLU A 83 -17.21 4.09 10.77
N ALA A 84 -16.35 5.08 10.53
CA ALA A 84 -15.33 4.97 9.49
C ALA A 84 -14.37 3.81 9.79
N HIS A 85 -13.94 3.65 11.03
CA HIS A 85 -13.08 2.54 11.43
C HIS A 85 -13.78 1.20 11.24
N ARG A 86 -15.04 1.11 11.59
CA ARG A 86 -15.79 -0.15 11.39
C ARG A 86 -15.85 -0.53 9.91
N LEU A 87 -16.06 0.46 9.04
CA LEU A 87 -16.09 0.20 7.61
C LEU A 87 -14.75 -0.30 7.09
N VAL A 88 -13.65 0.35 7.50
CA VAL A 88 -12.30 -0.10 7.10
C VAL A 88 -12.01 -1.51 7.61
N GLU A 89 -12.32 -1.78 8.87
CA GLU A 89 -12.04 -3.07 9.49
C GLU A 89 -12.89 -4.19 8.90
N SER A 90 -14.05 -3.86 8.33
CA SER A 90 -14.91 -4.85 7.70
C SER A 90 -14.32 -5.42 6.40
N ARG A 91 -13.29 -4.78 5.86
CA ARG A 91 -12.64 -5.10 4.58
C ARG A 91 -13.60 -5.00 3.40
N ARG A 92 -14.74 -4.32 3.57
CA ARG A 92 -15.70 -4.07 2.49
C ARG A 92 -15.50 -2.72 1.84
N SER A 93 -14.64 -1.88 2.44
CA SER A 93 -14.36 -0.57 1.88
C SER A 93 -13.46 -0.68 0.66
N THR A 94 -13.67 0.22 -0.28
CA THR A 94 -12.81 0.41 -1.43
C THR A 94 -12.44 1.88 -1.50
N GLY A 95 -11.27 2.18 -2.05
CA GLY A 95 -10.83 3.56 -2.16
C GLY A 95 -10.49 4.19 -0.82
N LYS A 96 -10.56 5.50 -0.77
CA LYS A 96 -10.15 6.30 0.37
C LYS A 96 -11.36 6.72 1.19
N LEU A 97 -11.29 6.54 2.50
CA LEU A 97 -12.28 7.07 3.44
C LEU A 97 -11.69 8.30 4.11
N LEU A 98 -12.49 9.35 4.22
CA LEU A 98 -12.05 10.60 4.81
C LEU A 98 -12.84 10.93 6.06
N LEU A 99 -12.18 11.55 7.00
CA LEU A 99 -12.82 12.22 8.13
C LEU A 99 -12.79 13.73 7.91
N ARG A 100 -13.92 14.35 8.01
CA ARG A 100 -14.06 15.79 7.80
C ARG A 100 -13.91 16.51 9.13
N VAL A 101 -12.94 17.41 9.20
CA VAL A 101 -12.67 18.22 10.37
C VAL A 101 -13.23 19.61 10.14
N ASN A 102 -13.80 20.24 11.17
CA ASN A 102 -14.31 21.60 11.13
C ASN A 102 -15.41 21.82 10.07
N GLY A 103 -16.18 20.81 9.75
CA GLY A 103 -17.29 20.94 8.84
C GLY A 103 -16.94 21.17 7.38
N HIS A 104 -15.70 21.04 7.01
CA HIS A 104 -15.23 21.21 5.62
C HIS A 104 -15.29 19.96 4.79
#